data_a9fefe3230ee79b905fc050de87c2b0c
#
_entry.id   a9fefe3230ee79b905fc050de87c2b0c
#
_cell.length_a   1.000
_cell.length_b   1.000
_cell.length_c   1.000
_cell.angle_alpha   90.00
_cell.angle_beta   90.00
_cell.angle_gamma   90.00
#
_symmetry.space_group_name_H-M   'P 1'
#
loop_
_entity.id
_entity.type
_entity.pdbx_description
1 polymer ?
#
loop_
_entity_poly.entity_id
_entity_poly.type
_entity_poly.pdbx_seq_one_letter_code
_entity_poly.pdbx_strand_id
1 'polypeptide(L)'
;ISRNNFNKLFYKKYGIKKIFNYYGMVEQIGSIFLECEECGYFHETDHTKVLIRDKYLNVLDKNKKGFLQLISTVPESYPGNSILTEDYAKIVYKKCSKSKNYKQFELLGRVEKAEIRGCGDVI
;
A
#
# COMPACT_ATOMS: atom_id res chain seq x y z
N ILE A 1 0.79 3.87 -18.74
CA ILE A 1 2.19 4.38 -18.77
C ILE A 1 2.96 3.70 -17.65
N SER A 2 4.15 3.11 -17.95
CA SER A 2 4.97 2.54 -16.89
C SER A 2 5.48 3.65 -15.96
N ARG A 3 5.68 3.31 -14.68
CA ARG A 3 6.19 4.25 -13.66
C ARG A 3 7.49 4.96 -14.10
N ASN A 4 8.40 4.22 -14.72
CA ASN A 4 9.66 4.79 -15.21
C ASN A 4 9.44 5.83 -16.29
N ASN A 5 8.49 5.61 -17.19
CA ASN A 5 8.15 6.56 -18.26
C ASN A 5 7.45 7.78 -17.68
N PHE A 6 6.56 7.59 -16.70
CA PHE A 6 5.90 8.69 -15.98
C PHE A 6 6.94 9.58 -15.28
N ASN A 7 7.86 8.99 -14.50
CA ASN A 7 8.89 9.73 -13.80
C ASN A 7 9.83 10.48 -14.77
N LYS A 8 10.22 9.86 -15.90
CA LYS A 8 11.02 10.52 -16.94
C LYS A 8 10.29 11.71 -17.57
N LEU A 9 9.01 11.57 -17.83
CA LEU A 9 8.18 12.66 -18.40
C LEU A 9 8.12 13.85 -17.45
N PHE A 10 7.87 13.61 -16.17
CA PHE A 10 7.79 14.67 -15.16
C PHE A 10 9.14 15.34 -14.92
N TYR A 11 10.22 14.57 -14.91
CA TYR A 11 11.56 15.13 -14.85
C TYR A 11 11.84 16.05 -16.04
N LYS A 12 11.57 15.59 -17.28
CA LYS A 12 11.80 16.35 -18.49
C LYS A 12 10.96 17.63 -18.57
N LYS A 13 9.69 17.57 -18.13
CA LYS A 13 8.74 18.67 -18.29
C LYS A 13 8.80 19.69 -17.14
N TYR A 14 9.05 19.23 -15.91
CA TYR A 14 8.93 20.04 -14.70
C TYR A 14 10.18 20.05 -13.82
N GLY A 15 11.24 19.32 -14.18
CA GLY A 15 12.46 19.18 -13.36
C GLY A 15 12.27 18.37 -12.07
N ILE A 16 11.12 17.67 -11.90
CA ILE A 16 10.81 16.89 -10.70
C ILE A 16 11.66 15.61 -10.72
N LYS A 17 12.61 15.52 -9.78
CA LYS A 17 13.58 14.42 -9.73
C LYS A 17 13.02 13.14 -9.10
N LYS A 18 12.09 13.27 -8.14
CA LYS A 18 11.53 12.15 -7.39
C LYS A 18 10.03 12.30 -7.24
N ILE A 19 9.30 11.22 -7.48
CA ILE A 19 7.86 11.10 -7.29
C ILE A 19 7.64 9.87 -6.41
N PHE A 20 6.93 10.04 -5.31
CA PHE A 20 6.60 8.98 -4.37
C PHE A 20 5.14 8.60 -4.52
N ASN A 21 4.86 7.30 -4.44
CA ASN A 21 3.49 6.84 -4.30
C ASN A 21 3.05 6.94 -2.84
N TYR A 22 1.76 7.05 -2.65
CA TYR A 22 1.12 6.86 -1.36
C TYR A 22 -0.03 5.87 -1.50
N TYR A 23 -0.38 5.24 -0.40
CA TYR A 23 -1.54 4.38 -0.28
C TYR A 23 -2.35 4.77 0.95
N GLY A 24 -3.65 4.92 0.79
CA GLY A 24 -4.60 5.24 1.85
C GLY A 24 -6.02 5.03 1.36
N MET A 25 -6.96 4.97 2.28
CA MET A 25 -8.37 4.79 1.98
C MET A 25 -9.22 5.61 2.94
N VAL A 26 -10.38 6.04 2.46
CA VAL A 26 -11.34 6.82 3.27
C VAL A 26 -11.99 5.98 4.36
N GLU A 27 -12.08 4.68 4.16
CA GLU A 27 -12.61 3.71 5.09
C GLU A 27 -11.72 3.51 6.33
N GLN A 28 -10.47 3.93 6.27
CA GLN A 28 -9.52 3.90 7.39
C GLN A 28 -8.73 5.20 7.47
N ILE A 29 -9.39 6.27 7.84
CA ILE A 29 -8.82 7.61 7.98
C ILE A 29 -7.64 7.58 8.97
N GLY A 30 -6.55 8.26 8.61
CA GLY A 30 -5.33 8.34 9.43
C GLY A 30 -4.27 7.29 9.12
N SER A 31 -4.60 6.29 8.30
CA SER A 31 -3.64 5.30 7.82
C SER A 31 -3.18 5.63 6.40
N ILE A 32 -2.14 6.45 6.28
CA ILE A 32 -1.52 6.81 5.00
C ILE A 32 -0.12 6.23 4.97
N PHE A 33 0.15 5.39 3.98
CA PHE A 33 1.45 4.81 3.74
C PHE A 33 2.16 5.57 2.62
N LEU A 34 3.35 6.06 2.90
CA LEU A 34 4.22 6.67 1.89
C LEU A 34 5.25 5.66 1.43
N GLU A 35 5.50 5.66 0.13
CA GLU A 35 6.57 4.85 -0.45
C GLU A 35 7.92 5.29 0.13
N CYS A 36 8.66 4.33 0.67
CA CYS A 36 9.97 4.57 1.25
C CYS A 36 10.99 4.94 0.17
N GLU A 37 11.68 6.05 0.35
CA GLU A 37 12.74 6.51 -0.57
C GLU A 37 13.88 5.53 -0.73
N GLU A 38 14.23 4.81 0.35
CA GLU A 38 15.38 3.88 0.38
C GLU A 38 15.07 2.54 -0.27
N CYS A 39 13.95 1.90 0.11
CA CYS A 39 13.64 0.56 -0.37
C CYS A 39 12.60 0.53 -1.50
N GLY A 40 11.80 1.58 -1.68
CA GLY A 40 10.75 1.66 -2.69
C GLY A 40 9.47 0.89 -2.35
N TYR A 41 9.31 0.45 -1.09
CA TYR A 41 8.14 -0.25 -0.59
C TYR A 41 7.41 0.57 0.47
N PHE A 42 6.18 0.21 0.76
CA PHE A 42 5.44 0.74 1.90
C PHE A 42 5.85 0.01 3.17
N HIS A 43 5.81 0.71 4.31
CA HIS A 43 6.09 0.14 5.63
C HIS A 43 4.86 0.19 6.51
N GLU A 44 4.67 -0.82 7.36
CA GLU A 44 3.78 -0.70 8.51
C GLU A 44 4.14 0.53 9.36
N THR A 45 3.21 0.97 10.16
CA THR A 45 3.41 2.07 11.12
C THR A 45 3.22 1.59 12.54
N ASP A 46 3.44 2.45 13.53
CA ASP A 46 3.14 2.16 14.93
C ASP A 46 1.65 1.85 15.14
N HIS A 47 0.79 2.46 14.34
CA HIS A 47 -0.66 2.42 14.50
C HIS A 47 -1.36 1.47 13.52
N THR A 48 -0.69 1.02 12.47
CA THR A 48 -1.31 0.20 11.44
C THR A 48 -0.43 -0.99 11.05
N LYS A 49 -1.00 -2.18 11.13
CA LYS A 49 -0.38 -3.45 10.75
C LYS A 49 -1.00 -3.98 9.46
N VAL A 50 -0.19 -4.75 8.73
CA VAL A 50 -0.55 -5.30 7.43
C VAL A 50 -0.53 -6.82 7.49
N LEU A 51 -1.62 -7.43 7.01
CA LEU A 51 -1.72 -8.85 6.76
C LEU A 51 -2.08 -9.09 5.29
N ILE A 52 -1.55 -10.17 4.75
CA ILE A 52 -1.95 -10.64 3.43
C ILE A 52 -2.76 -11.91 3.60
N ARG A 53 -3.95 -11.96 2.98
CA ARG A 53 -4.90 -13.05 3.11
C ARG A 53 -5.08 -13.80 1.81
N ASP A 54 -5.25 -15.12 1.89
CA ASP A 54 -5.75 -15.92 0.77
C ASP A 54 -7.28 -15.81 0.63
N LYS A 55 -7.84 -16.51 -0.34
CA LYS A 55 -9.30 -16.57 -0.57
C LYS A 55 -10.10 -17.22 0.57
N TYR A 56 -9.43 -17.95 1.46
CA TYR A 56 -10.03 -18.57 2.65
C TYR A 56 -9.76 -17.76 3.92
N LEU A 57 -9.19 -16.57 3.79
CA LEU A 57 -8.82 -15.67 4.87
C LEU A 57 -7.65 -16.14 5.75
N ASN A 58 -6.91 -17.14 5.32
CA ASN A 58 -5.68 -17.52 6.01
C ASN A 58 -4.59 -16.46 5.77
N VAL A 59 -3.76 -16.23 6.78
CA VAL A 59 -2.62 -15.32 6.66
C VAL A 59 -1.55 -15.97 5.78
N LEU A 60 -1.10 -15.25 4.78
CA LEU A 60 -0.04 -15.69 3.89
C LEU A 60 1.33 -15.24 4.37
N ASP A 61 2.32 -16.08 4.12
CA ASP A 61 3.73 -15.77 4.33
C ASP A 61 4.26 -14.73 3.33
N LYS A 62 5.51 -14.31 3.56
CA LYS A 62 6.25 -13.40 2.68
C LYS A 62 6.24 -13.84 1.21
N ASN A 63 6.28 -12.86 0.32
CA ASN A 63 6.34 -13.01 -1.14
C ASN A 63 5.14 -13.71 -1.79
N LYS A 64 4.08 -14.02 -1.04
CA LYS A 64 2.83 -14.55 -1.59
C LYS A 64 1.84 -13.42 -1.85
N LYS A 65 1.26 -13.41 -3.06
CA LYS A 65 0.19 -12.48 -3.44
C LYS A 65 -1.11 -12.87 -2.76
N GLY A 66 -1.80 -11.92 -2.17
CA GLY A 66 -3.12 -12.09 -1.58
C GLY A 66 -3.82 -10.76 -1.36
N PHE A 67 -5.00 -10.81 -0.73
CA PHE A 67 -5.77 -9.64 -0.37
C PHE A 67 -5.09 -8.89 0.78
N LEU A 68 -5.00 -7.59 0.64
CA LEU A 68 -4.47 -6.72 1.69
C LEU A 68 -5.50 -6.55 2.80
N GLN A 69 -5.12 -6.81 4.04
CA GLN A 69 -5.87 -6.43 5.23
C GLN A 69 -5.07 -5.43 6.05
N LEU A 70 -5.72 -4.34 6.43
CA LEU A 70 -5.17 -3.32 7.32
C LEU A 70 -5.83 -3.44 8.70
N ILE A 71 -5.01 -3.43 9.74
CA ILE A 71 -5.45 -3.39 11.14
C ILE A 71 -4.87 -2.13 11.75
N SER A 72 -5.73 -1.21 12.19
CA SER A 72 -5.32 0.09 12.72
C SER A 72 -5.94 0.37 14.09
N THR A 73 -5.19 1.06 14.94
CA THR A 73 -5.67 1.57 16.22
C THR A 73 -6.18 3.02 16.14
N VAL A 74 -6.12 3.64 14.96
CA VAL A 74 -6.47 5.06 14.78
C VAL A 74 -7.99 5.30 14.77
N PRO A 75 -8.83 4.50 14.08
CA PRO A 75 -10.27 4.72 14.08
C PRO A 75 -10.91 4.46 15.45
N GLU A 76 -11.59 5.47 16.02
CA GLU A 76 -12.28 5.37 17.31
C GLU A 76 -13.80 5.57 17.16
N SER A 77 -14.24 6.35 16.19
CA SER A 77 -15.64 6.75 16.04
C SER A 77 -16.47 5.84 15.14
N TYR A 78 -15.84 4.88 14.48
CA TYR A 78 -16.48 3.92 13.56
C TYR A 78 -15.66 2.61 13.49
N PRO A 79 -16.23 1.47 13.05
CA PRO A 79 -15.56 0.17 13.05
C PRO A 79 -14.55 0.02 11.91
N GLY A 80 -13.61 0.97 11.78
CA GLY A 80 -12.54 0.99 10.77
C GLY A 80 -11.24 0.30 11.22
N ASN A 81 -11.24 -0.39 12.35
CA ASN A 81 -10.02 -0.95 12.93
C ASN A 81 -9.44 -2.12 12.16
N SER A 82 -10.28 -2.86 11.43
CA SER A 82 -9.84 -4.01 10.63
C SER A 82 -10.59 -4.02 9.30
N ILE A 83 -9.88 -3.78 8.22
CA ILE A 83 -10.45 -3.70 6.87
C ILE A 83 -9.74 -4.67 5.95
N LEU A 84 -10.50 -5.61 5.37
CA LEU A 84 -10.06 -6.39 4.22
C LEU A 84 -10.36 -5.59 2.95
N THR A 85 -9.31 -5.24 2.23
CA THR A 85 -9.43 -4.39 1.05
C THR A 85 -9.68 -5.20 -0.22
N GLU A 86 -10.02 -4.52 -1.30
CA GLU A 86 -10.08 -5.08 -2.65
C GLU A 86 -8.74 -4.94 -3.40
N ASP A 87 -7.66 -4.73 -2.67
CA ASP A 87 -6.33 -4.60 -3.26
C ASP A 87 -5.50 -5.85 -3.01
N TYR A 88 -4.75 -6.25 -4.04
CA TYR A 88 -3.74 -7.29 -3.93
C TYR A 88 -2.41 -6.70 -3.46
N ALA A 89 -1.78 -7.38 -2.53
CA ALA A 89 -0.46 -7.04 -2.06
C ALA A 89 0.36 -8.30 -1.72
N LYS A 90 1.60 -8.09 -1.36
CA LYS A 90 2.49 -9.10 -0.78
C LYS A 90 3.42 -8.48 0.25
N ILE A 91 3.78 -9.23 1.28
CA ILE A 91 4.84 -8.85 2.21
C ILE A 91 6.18 -9.08 1.52
N VAL A 92 7.06 -8.10 1.61
CA VAL A 92 8.42 -8.15 1.05
C VAL A 92 9.44 -7.90 2.16
N TYR A 93 10.66 -8.35 1.94
CA TYR A 93 11.77 -8.07 2.85
C TYR A 93 12.96 -7.57 2.04
N LYS A 94 13.27 -6.31 2.23
CA LYS A 94 14.44 -5.67 1.65
C LYS A 94 15.19 -4.94 2.75
N LYS A 95 16.52 -5.00 2.73
CA LYS A 95 17.33 -4.23 3.68
C LYS A 95 16.98 -2.75 3.55
N CYS A 96 16.57 -2.14 4.65
CA CYS A 96 16.17 -0.74 4.72
C CYS A 96 16.39 -0.22 6.14
N SER A 97 17.14 0.85 6.27
CA SER A 97 17.42 1.48 7.56
C SER A 97 16.18 2.08 8.21
N LYS A 98 15.19 2.45 7.39
CA LYS A 98 13.93 3.06 7.83
C LYS A 98 12.84 2.05 8.21
N SER A 99 13.03 0.76 7.89
CA SER A 99 12.00 -0.25 8.19
C SER A 99 11.91 -0.59 9.68
N LYS A 100 12.99 -0.39 10.44
CA LYS A 100 13.06 -0.85 11.83
C LYS A 100 12.59 -2.32 11.90
N ASN A 101 11.54 -2.60 12.71
CA ASN A 101 10.89 -3.92 12.84
C ASN A 101 9.56 -4.01 12.08
N TYR A 102 9.24 -3.02 11.23
CA TYR A 102 7.99 -2.98 10.47
C TYR A 102 8.08 -3.86 9.23
N LYS A 103 6.98 -4.56 8.94
CA LYS A 103 6.87 -5.27 7.67
C LYS A 103 6.85 -4.26 6.53
N GLN A 104 7.44 -4.68 5.42
CA GLN A 104 7.38 -3.96 4.17
C GLN A 104 6.37 -4.67 3.27
N PHE A 105 5.62 -3.90 2.48
CA PHE A 105 4.67 -4.48 1.54
C PHE A 105 4.66 -3.74 0.19
N GLU A 106 4.25 -4.46 -0.83
CA GLU A 106 4.11 -3.98 -2.19
C GLU A 106 2.67 -4.18 -2.64
N LEU A 107 2.07 -3.13 -3.22
CA LEU A 107 0.76 -3.22 -3.86
C LEU A 107 0.92 -3.79 -5.27
N LEU A 108 0.03 -4.71 -5.63
CA LEU A 108 0.05 -5.42 -6.92
C LEU A 108 -1.14 -5.07 -7.82
N GLY A 109 -1.99 -4.14 -7.38
CA GLY A 109 -3.19 -3.70 -8.10
C GLY A 109 -4.47 -4.14 -7.41
N ARG A 110 -5.61 -3.80 -8.00
CA ARG A 110 -6.94 -4.12 -7.48
C ARG A 110 -7.43 -5.46 -8.00
N VAL A 111 -8.44 -6.02 -7.31
CA VAL A 111 -9.18 -7.20 -7.76
C VAL A 111 -9.95 -6.83 -9.03
N GLU A 112 -9.89 -7.68 -10.07
CA GLU A 112 -10.44 -7.39 -11.41
C GLU A 112 -11.94 -7.00 -11.43
N LYS A 113 -12.70 -7.40 -10.40
CA LYS A 113 -14.14 -7.10 -10.27
C LYS A 113 -14.44 -6.04 -9.22
N ALA A 114 -13.42 -5.39 -8.66
CA ALA A 114 -13.61 -4.34 -7.68
C ALA A 114 -14.28 -3.11 -8.33
N GLU A 115 -15.22 -2.49 -7.63
CA GLU A 115 -15.81 -1.23 -8.06
C GLU A 115 -14.74 -0.15 -8.18
N ILE A 116 -14.88 0.69 -9.20
CA ILE A 116 -14.05 1.88 -9.36
C ILE A 116 -14.43 2.87 -8.24
N ARG A 117 -13.50 3.13 -7.33
CA ARG A 117 -13.71 4.05 -6.20
C ARG A 117 -12.53 5.03 -6.11
N GLY A 118 -12.85 6.31 -5.98
CA GLY A 118 -11.87 7.36 -5.76
C GLY A 118 -11.29 8.02 -7.02
N CYS A 119 -10.57 9.11 -6.80
CA CYS A 119 -10.06 9.98 -7.87
C CYS A 119 -8.95 9.34 -8.72
N GLY A 120 -8.30 8.29 -8.25
CA GLY A 120 -7.21 7.61 -8.95
C GLY A 120 -7.65 6.46 -9.86
N ASP A 121 -8.93 6.07 -9.80
CA ASP A 121 -9.44 4.90 -10.52
C ASP A 121 -10.07 5.27 -11.88
N VAL A 122 -10.13 6.55 -12.18
CA VAL A 122 -10.69 7.08 -13.43
C VAL A 122 -9.55 7.32 -14.40
N ILE A 123 -9.14 6.29 -15.08
CA ILE A 123 -8.29 6.40 -16.29
C ILE A 123 -8.91 5.55 -17.40
#